data_6ae2b86f4f38c5d413fca9b8437bf69e
#
_entry.id   6ae2b86f4f38c5d413fca9b8437bf69e
#
_cell.length_a   1.000
_cell.length_b   1.000
_cell.length_c   1.000
_cell.angle_alpha   90.00
_cell.angle_beta   90.00
_cell.angle_gamma   90.00
#
_symmetry.space_group_name_H-M   'P 1'
#
loop_
_entity.id
_entity.type
_entity.pdbx_description
1 polymer ?
#
loop_
_entity_poly.entity_id
_entity_poly.type
_entity_poly.pdbx_seq_one_letter_code
_entity_poly.pdbx_strand_id
1 'polypeptide(L)'
;MEIVLVVDDEPDIRTVVRSMLTAKGYTVLETGDPQQAIRMATQQAVHLLITDVVMPLMKGTELARRVQEVSPWTKVLLMSAFKVAEITASGLPFIPKPFTPEALVDRVRQILAPPTPFARPSPPNPTPNA
;
A
#
# COMPACT_ATOMS: atom_id res chain seq x y z
N MET A 1 0.21 4.55 15.82
CA MET A 1 -0.12 5.30 14.59
C MET A 1 0.52 4.61 13.40
N GLU A 2 -0.25 4.39 12.36
CA GLU A 2 0.26 3.68 11.18
C GLU A 2 1.10 4.61 10.32
N ILE A 3 2.19 4.07 9.81
CA ILE A 3 3.10 4.76 8.91
C ILE A 3 2.87 4.22 7.51
N VAL A 4 2.56 5.14 6.58
CA VAL A 4 2.32 4.82 5.17
C VAL A 4 3.45 5.42 4.35
N LEU A 5 4.06 4.58 3.52
CA LEU A 5 5.12 5.02 2.60
C LEU A 5 4.54 5.08 1.20
N VAL A 6 4.57 6.28 0.59
CA VAL A 6 4.03 6.52 -0.74
C VAL A 6 5.17 6.67 -1.73
N VAL A 7 5.15 5.87 -2.78
CA VAL A 7 6.18 5.88 -3.82
C VAL A 7 5.54 6.11 -5.18
N ASP A 8 5.90 7.21 -5.81
CA ASP A 8 5.42 7.57 -7.15
C ASP A 8 6.43 8.54 -7.73
N ASP A 9 6.80 8.38 -8.99
CA ASP A 9 7.74 9.29 -9.63
C ASP A 9 7.14 10.66 -9.91
N GLU A 10 5.81 10.80 -9.83
CA GLU A 10 5.11 12.08 -10.02
C GLU A 10 4.92 12.78 -8.68
N PRO A 11 5.57 13.95 -8.45
CA PRO A 11 5.43 14.65 -7.18
C PRO A 11 4.00 15.08 -6.86
N ASP A 12 3.22 15.41 -7.88
CA ASP A 12 1.83 15.85 -7.67
C ASP A 12 0.98 14.73 -7.07
N ILE A 13 1.18 13.50 -7.53
CA ILE A 13 0.46 12.35 -6.99
C ILE A 13 0.86 12.11 -5.53
N ARG A 14 2.16 12.20 -5.22
CA ARG A 14 2.63 12.04 -3.84
C ARG A 14 2.00 13.07 -2.92
N THR A 15 1.95 14.33 -3.36
CA THR A 15 1.36 15.42 -2.57
C THR A 15 -0.11 15.17 -2.30
N VAL A 16 -0.86 14.77 -3.32
CA VAL A 16 -2.29 14.50 -3.18
C VAL A 16 -2.54 13.34 -2.22
N VAL A 17 -1.84 12.23 -2.40
CA VAL A 17 -2.01 11.05 -1.55
C VAL A 17 -1.63 11.38 -0.11
N ARG A 18 -0.53 12.11 0.09
CA ARG A 18 -0.10 12.51 1.42
C ARG A 18 -1.17 13.37 2.11
N SER A 19 -1.72 14.34 1.39
CA SER A 19 -2.76 15.22 1.96
C SER A 19 -3.99 14.42 2.38
N MET A 20 -4.44 13.51 1.54
CA MET A 20 -5.61 12.68 1.83
C MET A 20 -5.42 11.85 3.09
N LEU A 21 -4.26 11.21 3.23
CA LEU A 21 -4.03 10.28 4.33
C LEU A 21 -3.65 11.00 5.62
N THR A 22 -2.89 12.10 5.53
CA THR A 22 -2.55 12.90 6.70
C THR A 22 -3.81 13.47 7.35
N ALA A 23 -4.78 13.87 6.54
CA ALA A 23 -6.06 14.39 7.04
C ALA A 23 -6.83 13.34 7.85
N LYS A 24 -6.52 12.06 7.67
CA LYS A 24 -7.18 10.96 8.40
C LYS A 24 -6.32 10.40 9.52
N GLY A 25 -5.22 11.06 9.85
CA GLY A 25 -4.40 10.69 11.01
C GLY A 25 -3.25 9.74 10.73
N TYR A 26 -3.01 9.37 9.48
CA TYR A 26 -1.87 8.54 9.14
C TYR A 26 -0.59 9.37 9.10
N THR A 27 0.53 8.77 9.47
CA THR A 27 1.85 9.34 9.26
C THR A 27 2.33 8.92 7.88
N VAL A 28 2.64 9.89 7.03
CA VAL A 28 2.96 9.61 5.63
C VAL A 28 4.40 9.99 5.33
N LEU A 29 5.15 9.03 4.79
CA LEU A 29 6.47 9.24 4.20
C LEU A 29 6.31 9.12 2.70
N GLU A 30 7.11 9.86 1.95
CA GLU A 30 7.02 9.82 0.49
C GLU A 30 8.38 9.88 -0.16
N THR A 31 8.49 9.25 -1.32
CA THR A 31 9.69 9.35 -2.15
C THR A 31 9.33 9.02 -3.59
N GLY A 32 10.10 9.56 -4.53
CA GLY A 32 10.02 9.18 -5.95
C GLY A 32 11.03 8.13 -6.33
N ASP A 33 11.89 7.71 -5.40
CA ASP A 33 13.02 6.81 -5.66
C ASP A 33 12.76 5.44 -5.01
N PRO A 34 12.58 4.38 -5.82
CA PRO A 34 12.34 3.04 -5.26
C PRO A 34 13.47 2.54 -4.35
N GLN A 35 14.72 2.87 -4.65
CA GLN A 35 15.83 2.45 -3.79
C GLN A 35 15.76 3.12 -2.43
N GLN A 36 15.40 4.40 -2.40
CA GLN A 36 15.20 5.11 -1.14
C GLN A 36 14.04 4.49 -0.36
N ALA A 37 12.97 4.08 -1.05
CA ALA A 37 11.84 3.44 -0.40
C ALA A 37 12.25 2.16 0.32
N ILE A 38 13.11 1.35 -0.30
CA ILE A 38 13.62 0.13 0.32
C ILE A 38 14.42 0.46 1.58
N ARG A 39 15.28 1.49 1.51
CA ARG A 39 16.06 1.94 2.68
C ARG A 39 15.13 2.41 3.80
N MET A 40 14.10 3.18 3.47
CA MET A 40 13.15 3.66 4.47
C MET A 40 12.43 2.52 5.15
N ALA A 41 12.02 1.49 4.39
CA ALA A 41 11.36 0.32 4.95
C ALA A 41 12.29 -0.52 5.83
N THR A 42 13.61 -0.44 5.58
CA THR A 42 14.60 -1.11 6.42
C THR A 42 14.81 -0.36 7.74
N GLN A 43 14.75 0.97 7.69
CA GLN A 43 15.10 1.83 8.83
C GLN A 43 13.92 2.10 9.77
N GLN A 44 12.69 1.96 9.28
CA GLN A 44 11.49 2.30 10.05
C GLN A 44 10.43 1.22 9.86
N ALA A 45 9.52 1.14 10.83
CA ALA A 45 8.39 0.23 10.75
C ALA A 45 7.32 0.83 9.82
N VAL A 46 7.33 0.44 8.56
CA VAL A 46 6.32 0.86 7.60
C VAL A 46 5.16 -0.14 7.61
N HIS A 47 3.96 0.36 7.87
CA HIS A 47 2.77 -0.50 7.93
C HIS A 47 2.18 -0.76 6.57
N LEU A 48 2.24 0.22 5.67
CA LEU A 48 1.66 0.12 4.33
C LEU A 48 2.56 0.82 3.32
N LEU A 49 2.87 0.11 2.24
CA LEU A 49 3.51 0.69 1.05
C LEU A 49 2.43 0.94 0.02
N ILE A 50 2.30 2.19 -0.44
CA ILE A 50 1.45 2.53 -1.59
C ILE A 50 2.39 2.92 -2.72
N THR A 51 2.35 2.20 -3.83
CA THR A 51 3.27 2.46 -4.94
C THR A 51 2.57 2.42 -6.28
N ASP A 52 2.98 3.33 -7.17
CA ASP A 52 2.61 3.22 -8.58
C ASP A 52 3.24 1.94 -9.15
N VAL A 53 2.56 1.32 -10.10
CA VAL A 53 3.06 0.12 -10.76
C VAL A 53 4.08 0.46 -11.84
N VAL A 54 3.81 1.52 -12.60
CA VAL A 54 4.64 1.90 -13.74
C VAL A 54 5.52 3.09 -13.36
N MET A 55 6.80 2.82 -13.12
CA MET A 55 7.79 3.83 -12.77
C MET A 55 9.05 3.60 -13.59
N PRO A 56 9.86 4.66 -13.84
CA PRO A 56 11.02 4.52 -14.73
C PRO A 56 12.11 3.58 -14.24
N LEU A 57 12.38 3.57 -12.94
CA LEU A 57 13.56 2.86 -12.39
C LEU A 57 13.25 1.44 -11.94
N MET A 58 12.02 1.18 -11.55
CA MET A 58 11.63 -0.11 -11.00
C MET A 58 10.11 -0.21 -11.02
N LYS A 59 9.57 -1.36 -11.43
CA LYS A 59 8.13 -1.55 -11.35
C LYS A 59 7.68 -1.63 -9.90
N GLY A 60 6.46 -1.13 -9.64
CA GLY A 60 5.90 -1.15 -8.29
C GLY A 60 5.74 -2.56 -7.73
N THR A 61 5.46 -3.54 -8.58
CA THR A 61 5.38 -4.94 -8.15
C THR A 61 6.73 -5.46 -7.68
N GLU A 62 7.80 -5.07 -8.35
CA GLU A 62 9.15 -5.43 -7.93
C GLU A 62 9.52 -4.71 -6.62
N LEU A 63 9.17 -3.43 -6.52
CA LEU A 63 9.41 -2.68 -5.28
C LEU A 63 8.68 -3.34 -4.11
N ALA A 64 7.42 -3.73 -4.31
CA ALA A 64 6.64 -4.40 -3.28
C ALA A 64 7.33 -5.68 -2.81
N ARG A 65 7.83 -6.48 -3.76
CA ARG A 65 8.55 -7.71 -3.43
C ARG A 65 9.79 -7.43 -2.58
N ARG A 66 10.57 -6.42 -2.98
CA ARG A 66 11.81 -6.08 -2.26
C ARG A 66 11.53 -5.50 -0.88
N VAL A 67 10.51 -4.67 -0.76
CA VAL A 67 10.12 -4.14 0.54
C VAL A 67 9.68 -5.28 1.46
N GLN A 68 8.90 -6.22 0.96
CA GLN A 68 8.45 -7.34 1.79
C GLN A 68 9.56 -8.32 2.14
N GLU A 69 10.66 -8.33 1.39
CA GLU A 69 11.84 -9.09 1.78
C GLU A 69 12.51 -8.54 3.03
N VAL A 70 12.57 -7.21 3.16
CA VAL A 70 13.20 -6.56 4.33
C VAL A 70 12.20 -6.27 5.44
N SER A 71 10.90 -6.30 5.13
CA SER A 71 9.83 -5.95 6.07
C SER A 71 8.60 -6.80 5.75
N PRO A 72 8.61 -8.09 6.15
CA PRO A 72 7.52 -9.02 5.76
C PRO A 72 6.14 -8.62 6.25
N TRP A 73 6.04 -7.82 7.32
CA TRP A 73 4.76 -7.38 7.86
C TRP A 73 4.17 -6.19 7.10
N THR A 74 4.95 -5.53 6.24
CA THR A 74 4.46 -4.37 5.48
C THR A 74 3.43 -4.84 4.44
N LYS A 75 2.26 -4.23 4.50
CA LYS A 75 1.20 -4.49 3.52
C LYS A 75 1.42 -3.59 2.30
N VAL A 76 0.77 -3.92 1.19
CA VAL A 76 0.99 -3.23 -0.08
C VAL A 76 -0.34 -2.85 -0.70
N LEU A 77 -0.39 -1.65 -1.27
CA LEU A 77 -1.47 -1.20 -2.15
C LEU A 77 -0.84 -0.64 -3.43
N LEU A 78 -1.20 -1.21 -4.55
CA LEU A 78 -0.72 -0.74 -5.85
C LEU A 78 -1.65 0.32 -6.42
N MET A 79 -1.08 1.34 -7.07
CA MET A 79 -1.82 2.36 -7.81
C MET A 79 -1.45 2.26 -9.28
N SER A 80 -2.42 2.39 -10.18
CA SER A 80 -2.07 2.43 -11.60
C SER A 80 -3.18 3.05 -12.43
N ALA A 81 -2.77 3.83 -13.45
CA ALA A 81 -3.68 4.33 -14.47
C ALA A 81 -4.02 3.24 -15.49
N PHE A 82 -3.25 2.16 -15.50
CA PHE A 82 -3.39 1.09 -16.48
C PHE A 82 -3.64 -0.24 -15.79
N LYS A 83 -4.47 -1.06 -16.42
CA LYS A 83 -4.69 -2.42 -15.95
C LYS A 83 -3.66 -3.30 -16.64
N VAL A 84 -2.64 -3.72 -15.90
CA VAL A 84 -1.54 -4.52 -16.45
C VAL A 84 -1.54 -5.92 -15.84
N ALA A 85 -1.01 -6.87 -16.60
CA ALA A 85 -1.01 -8.27 -16.20
C ALA A 85 -0.24 -8.50 -14.89
N GLU A 86 0.82 -7.72 -14.64
CA GLU A 86 1.60 -7.84 -13.41
C GLU A 86 0.76 -7.59 -12.16
N ILE A 87 -0.25 -6.71 -12.23
CA ILE A 87 -1.13 -6.44 -11.09
C ILE A 87 -1.91 -7.69 -10.73
N THR A 88 -2.53 -8.30 -11.74
CA THR A 88 -3.31 -9.53 -11.54
C THR A 88 -2.41 -10.67 -11.05
N ALA A 89 -1.24 -10.82 -11.65
CA ALA A 89 -0.31 -11.89 -11.30
C ALA A 89 0.25 -11.73 -9.89
N SER A 90 0.36 -10.50 -9.40
CA SER A 90 0.91 -10.23 -8.07
C SER A 90 -0.01 -10.67 -6.93
N GLY A 91 -1.31 -10.70 -7.18
CA GLY A 91 -2.29 -10.97 -6.13
C GLY A 91 -2.42 -9.86 -5.09
N LEU A 92 -1.80 -8.71 -5.31
CA LEU A 92 -1.80 -7.61 -4.35
C LEU A 92 -3.03 -6.71 -4.52
N PRO A 93 -3.47 -6.03 -3.44
CA PRO A 93 -4.52 -5.03 -3.56
C PRO A 93 -4.15 -3.92 -4.52
N PHE A 94 -5.12 -3.38 -5.20
CA PHE A 94 -4.94 -2.43 -6.28
C PHE A 94 -6.03 -1.37 -6.26
N ILE A 95 -5.66 -0.11 -6.55
CA ILE A 95 -6.62 0.96 -6.76
C ILE A 95 -6.31 1.65 -8.09
N PRO A 96 -7.32 1.80 -8.97
CA PRO A 96 -7.11 2.46 -10.25
C PRO A 96 -7.01 3.98 -10.08
N LYS A 97 -6.17 4.60 -10.90
CA LYS A 97 -6.12 6.06 -11.03
C LYS A 97 -7.06 6.51 -12.14
N PRO A 98 -7.71 7.65 -12.03
CA PRO A 98 -7.77 8.52 -10.85
C PRO A 98 -8.70 7.93 -9.77
N PHE A 99 -8.42 8.26 -8.53
CA PHE A 99 -9.27 7.82 -7.41
C PHE A 99 -9.72 9.02 -6.60
N THR A 100 -10.85 8.86 -5.89
CA THR A 100 -11.33 9.87 -4.98
C THR A 100 -10.64 9.72 -3.61
N PRO A 101 -10.62 10.78 -2.79
CA PRO A 101 -10.10 10.64 -1.42
C PRO A 101 -10.81 9.54 -0.64
N GLU A 102 -12.13 9.42 -0.79
CA GLU A 102 -12.91 8.41 -0.11
C GLU A 102 -12.49 6.99 -0.52
N ALA A 103 -12.29 6.77 -1.82
CA ALA A 103 -11.88 5.47 -2.32
C ALA A 103 -10.52 5.06 -1.79
N LEU A 104 -9.56 6.00 -1.77
CA LEU A 104 -8.22 5.73 -1.26
C LEU A 104 -8.26 5.43 0.23
N VAL A 105 -8.93 6.28 1.01
CA VAL A 105 -8.99 6.12 2.47
C VAL A 105 -9.67 4.80 2.82
N ASP A 106 -10.75 4.46 2.13
CA ASP A 106 -11.46 3.21 2.38
C ASP A 106 -10.56 1.99 2.10
N ARG A 107 -9.81 2.02 1.01
CA ARG A 107 -8.87 0.92 0.70
C ARG A 107 -7.79 0.80 1.76
N VAL A 108 -7.20 1.91 2.17
CA VAL A 108 -6.17 1.91 3.19
C VAL A 108 -6.72 1.35 4.50
N ARG A 109 -7.91 1.78 4.90
CA ARG A 109 -8.55 1.26 6.11
C ARG A 109 -8.78 -0.24 6.04
N GLN A 110 -9.27 -0.73 4.91
CA GLN A 110 -9.51 -2.16 4.71
C GLN A 110 -8.24 -2.97 4.85
N ILE A 111 -7.14 -2.47 4.28
CA ILE A 111 -5.86 -3.18 4.30
C ILE A 111 -5.25 -3.17 5.70
N LEU A 112 -5.34 -2.05 6.42
CA LEU A 112 -4.72 -1.86 7.73
C LEU A 112 -5.62 -2.24 8.90
N ALA A 113 -6.89 -2.51 8.65
CA ALA A 113 -7.83 -2.85 9.72
C ALA A 113 -7.35 -4.10 10.44
N PRO A 114 -7.35 -4.10 11.78
CA PRO A 114 -7.01 -5.32 12.51
C PRO A 114 -8.08 -6.38 12.30
N PRO A 115 -7.74 -7.66 12.40
CA PRO A 115 -8.77 -8.71 12.33
C PRO A 115 -9.79 -8.48 13.44
N THR A 116 -11.08 -8.59 13.09
CA THR A 116 -12.11 -8.44 14.11
C THR A 116 -12.19 -9.72 14.96
N PRO A 117 -12.50 -9.59 16.23
CA PRO A 117 -12.59 -10.77 17.11
C PRO A 117 -13.67 -11.75 16.68
N PHE A 118 -14.60 -11.32 15.88
CA PHE A 118 -15.76 -12.12 15.47
C PHE A 118 -15.64 -12.58 14.04
N ALA A 119 -14.60 -12.37 13.49
CA ALA A 119 -14.39 -12.81 12.10
C ALA A 119 -14.08 -14.28 12.07
N ARG A 120 -14.50 -14.18 13.04
CA ARG A 120 -14.12 -14.97 13.18
C ARG A 120 -14.01 -15.66 12.59
N PRO A 121 -13.72 -15.52 12.52
CA PRO A 121 -13.59 -16.04 12.20
C PRO A 121 -13.74 -16.56 11.66
N SER A 122 -13.92 -16.41 11.41
CA SER A 122 -14.26 -16.86 11.27
C SER A 122 -14.22 -17.31 10.79
N PRO A 123 -14.38 -17.50 10.66
CA PRO A 123 -14.54 -18.09 10.63
C PRO A 123 -14.47 -18.52 10.24
N PRO A 124 -14.61 -18.73 10.18
CA PRO A 124 -14.75 -19.24 10.32
C PRO A 124 -14.65 -19.52 10.03
N ASN A 125 -15.01 -19.47 9.87
CA ASN A 125 -15.17 -19.86 10.25
C ASN A 125 -15.02 -20.26 10.03
N PRO A 126 -15.08 -20.34 9.96
CA PRO A 126 -15.16 -20.81 10.27
C PRO A 126 -14.97 -21.28 10.27
N THR A 127 -15.37 -21.31 10.14
CA THR A 127 -15.42 -21.74 10.65
C THR A 127 -15.17 -21.95 10.69
N PRO A 128 -15.27 -22.03 10.65
CA PRO A 128 -15.16 -22.24 11.07
C PRO A 128 -14.86 -22.30 11.17
N ASN A 129 -15.39 -22.42 11.12
CA ASN A 129 -15.26 -22.51 11.70
C ASN A 129 -14.97 -22.49 11.58
N ALA A 130 -15.15 -22.53 11.22
CA ALA A 130 -15.10 -22.53 11.46
C ALA A 130 -15.06 -22.48 11.37
#